data_a0743b06039ed131aa69b9ee0a03e687
#
_entry.id   a0743b06039ed131aa69b9ee0a03e687
#
_cell.length_a   1.000
_cell.length_b   1.000
_cell.length_c   1.000
_cell.angle_alpha   90.00
_cell.angle_beta   90.00
_cell.angle_gamma   90.00
#
_symmetry.space_group_name_H-M   'P 1'
#
loop_
_entity.id
_entity.type
_entity.pdbx_description
1 polymer ?
#
loop_
_entity_poly.entity_id
_entity_poly.type
_entity_poly.pdbx_seq_one_letter_code
_entity_poly.pdbx_strand_id
1 'polypeptide(L)'
;MGNDQEGIRVSRRGFIKTTALASMAATLPVTSLAGQSTVSGSKPSPVGTKRNLLFLSDVPENYEGLIKSIESIKEYQILVTPMKVDFQKPKDILKSIQYKNADILFIRLPGVGFSSRHIAEGMGTLDIPVILLPLNLDLIMWETDLAASFRTKCTNALLANSKEHAIELIKIVAAPRPLEGQRALIFGKPFRSTSVPAPNLDEDYVYKRTGVRIEHRPIEELKELIKDVDEGAARKEMERWKREAVEIVEPADQAILDSSRLYVLLRSIVDEEGLSAISIDCLSYTFSFDRILPTPCLAFTRLRDEGVCATCEADVCMMLSSMLLREISHRPSYLCNVSSVNTQTSTTVLRHCVAPTKIFGADAPPQSYNLRDYHGMGGVVPEIEYPIGLDVTMGGFSKDLKDFVLWPGRIQQGIDDRATPSFKNAPPEMQKMRKYCSVRAEVKIKDVHRFLQSIVGIHHIMVAGSYTKEIYDAMLRMNVNVIAPPDLIVPEV
;
A
#
# COMPACT_ATOMS: atom_id res chain seq x y z
N MET A 1 8.05 -60.55 5.97
CA MET A 1 6.70 -60.22 6.44
C MET A 1 6.50 -58.75 6.20
N GLY A 2 5.86 -58.41 5.12
CA GLY A 2 5.65 -57.04 4.70
C GLY A 2 4.47 -56.41 5.43
N ASN A 3 4.55 -55.12 5.62
CA ASN A 3 3.39 -54.30 5.90
C ASN A 3 3.38 -53.18 4.86
N ASP A 4 2.54 -53.38 3.84
CA ASP A 4 2.17 -52.34 2.89
C ASP A 4 1.19 -51.38 3.57
N GLN A 5 1.59 -50.13 3.78
CA GLN A 5 0.66 -49.04 3.99
C GLN A 5 0.55 -48.26 2.66
N GLU A 6 -0.48 -48.61 1.90
CA GLU A 6 -0.94 -47.80 0.76
C GLU A 6 -1.53 -46.48 1.24
N GLY A 7 -0.73 -45.42 1.20
CA GLY A 7 -1.22 -44.05 1.30
C GLY A 7 -1.91 -43.64 0.02
N ILE A 8 -3.17 -43.28 0.09
CA ILE A 8 -3.99 -42.79 -1.03
C ILE A 8 -3.35 -41.51 -1.56
N ARG A 9 -2.61 -41.62 -2.66
CA ARG A 9 -2.12 -40.46 -3.42
C ARG A 9 -3.25 -39.93 -4.28
N VAL A 10 -3.89 -38.85 -3.84
CA VAL A 10 -4.76 -38.08 -4.74
C VAL A 10 -3.88 -37.43 -5.81
N SER A 11 -4.07 -37.83 -7.07
CA SER A 11 -3.24 -37.36 -8.17
C SER A 11 -3.58 -35.90 -8.50
N ARG A 12 -2.58 -35.13 -8.98
CA ARG A 12 -2.73 -33.74 -9.49
C ARG A 12 -3.91 -33.53 -10.46
N ARG A 13 -4.39 -34.59 -11.11
CA ARG A 13 -5.57 -34.52 -12.00
C ARG A 13 -6.90 -34.33 -11.25
N GLY A 14 -7.00 -34.69 -9.97
CA GLY A 14 -8.20 -34.46 -9.17
C GLY A 14 -8.35 -32.99 -8.76
N PHE A 15 -7.23 -32.35 -8.39
CA PHE A 15 -7.21 -30.94 -8.02
C PHE A 15 -7.58 -30.02 -9.19
N ILE A 16 -7.01 -30.27 -10.38
CA ILE A 16 -7.31 -29.52 -11.60
C ILE A 16 -8.77 -29.64 -12.03
N LYS A 17 -9.41 -30.79 -11.80
CA LYS A 17 -10.83 -30.96 -12.15
C LYS A 17 -11.78 -30.21 -11.25
N THR A 18 -11.45 -30.05 -9.98
CA THR A 18 -12.29 -29.29 -9.02
C THR A 18 -12.18 -27.78 -9.25
N THR A 19 -10.97 -27.29 -9.57
CA THR A 19 -10.74 -25.88 -9.94
C THR A 19 -11.36 -25.50 -11.28
N ALA A 20 -11.38 -26.42 -12.26
CA ALA A 20 -11.99 -26.16 -13.57
C ALA A 20 -13.53 -26.01 -13.49
N LEU A 21 -14.18 -26.66 -12.53
CA LEU A 21 -15.63 -26.48 -12.29
C LEU A 21 -15.96 -25.15 -11.59
N ALA A 22 -15.06 -24.63 -10.78
CA ALA A 22 -15.22 -23.31 -10.16
C ALA A 22 -14.98 -22.15 -11.17
N SER A 23 -14.11 -22.35 -12.16
CA SER A 23 -13.82 -21.33 -13.19
C SER A 23 -14.91 -21.25 -14.28
N MET A 24 -15.73 -22.26 -14.47
CA MET A 24 -16.87 -22.19 -15.41
C MET A 24 -18.06 -21.37 -14.90
N ALA A 25 -18.12 -21.08 -13.61
CA ALA A 25 -19.16 -20.22 -13.02
C ALA A 25 -18.82 -18.71 -13.09
N ALA A 26 -17.63 -18.33 -13.56
CA ALA A 26 -17.15 -16.95 -13.56
C ALA A 26 -17.19 -16.25 -14.94
N THR A 27 -17.76 -16.87 -15.96
CA THR A 27 -17.99 -16.21 -17.26
C THR A 27 -19.40 -15.66 -17.38
N LEU A 28 -19.80 -14.81 -16.45
CA LEU A 28 -20.92 -13.89 -16.65
C LEU A 28 -20.38 -12.54 -17.12
N PRO A 29 -21.03 -11.87 -18.08
CA PRO A 29 -20.57 -10.58 -18.59
C PRO A 29 -20.61 -9.58 -17.45
N VAL A 30 -19.52 -8.82 -17.28
CA VAL A 30 -19.44 -7.68 -16.38
C VAL A 30 -20.35 -6.59 -16.94
N THR A 31 -21.63 -6.69 -16.61
CA THR A 31 -22.52 -5.53 -16.64
C THR A 31 -22.25 -4.74 -15.37
N SER A 32 -21.96 -3.46 -15.53
CA SER A 32 -21.74 -2.50 -14.47
C SER A 32 -22.87 -2.55 -13.45
N LEU A 33 -22.66 -3.23 -12.34
CA LEU A 33 -23.46 -3.09 -11.12
C LEU A 33 -22.75 -2.08 -10.23
N ALA A 34 -23.10 -0.79 -10.44
CA ALA A 34 -23.02 0.21 -9.40
C ALA A 34 -24.03 -0.16 -8.31
N GLY A 35 -23.69 -1.14 -7.50
CA GLY A 35 -24.44 -1.53 -6.31
C GLY A 35 -23.73 -0.92 -5.10
N GLN A 36 -24.34 0.11 -4.51
CA GLN A 36 -23.98 0.63 -3.20
C GLN A 36 -24.10 -0.48 -2.18
N SER A 37 -22.97 -1.10 -1.79
CA SER A 37 -22.90 -1.90 -0.56
C SER A 37 -22.40 -1.00 0.56
N THR A 38 -23.29 -0.71 1.48
CA THR A 38 -22.97 -0.03 2.74
C THR A 38 -22.14 -0.95 3.61
N VAL A 39 -20.81 -0.83 3.50
CA VAL A 39 -19.89 -1.44 4.47
C VAL A 39 -19.90 -0.55 5.71
N SER A 40 -20.49 -1.04 6.78
CA SER A 40 -20.42 -0.41 8.09
C SER A 40 -18.98 -0.53 8.63
N GLY A 41 -18.25 0.57 8.63
CA GLY A 41 -16.90 0.62 9.19
C GLY A 41 -16.05 1.80 8.75
N SER A 42 -16.31 2.41 7.60
CA SER A 42 -15.69 3.69 7.26
C SER A 42 -16.48 4.81 7.93
N LYS A 43 -15.83 5.54 8.85
CA LYS A 43 -16.34 6.88 9.21
C LYS A 43 -16.57 7.61 7.90
N PRO A 44 -17.74 8.25 7.68
CA PRO A 44 -17.97 9.03 6.48
C PRO A 44 -16.83 10.03 6.37
N SER A 45 -16.22 10.15 5.19
CA SER A 45 -15.29 11.24 4.89
C SER A 45 -15.96 12.51 5.36
N PRO A 46 -15.30 13.35 6.17
CA PRO A 46 -15.95 14.53 6.72
C PRO A 46 -16.36 15.41 5.53
N VAL A 47 -17.62 15.35 5.18
CA VAL A 47 -18.24 16.32 4.28
C VAL A 47 -18.00 17.68 4.92
N GLY A 48 -17.14 18.52 4.32
CA GLY A 48 -16.84 19.83 4.84
C GLY A 48 -15.41 20.07 5.35
N THR A 49 -14.42 19.25 4.99
CA THR A 49 -13.03 19.62 5.29
C THR A 49 -12.72 20.97 4.63
N LYS A 50 -12.44 21.98 5.48
CA LYS A 50 -12.07 23.31 5.02
C LYS A 50 -10.61 23.29 4.54
N ARG A 51 -10.37 23.85 3.36
CA ARG A 51 -9.02 24.01 2.78
C ARG A 51 -8.76 25.46 2.47
N ASN A 52 -7.61 25.95 2.87
CA ASN A 52 -7.16 27.31 2.58
C ASN A 52 -6.26 27.26 1.36
N LEU A 53 -6.71 27.81 0.25
CA LEU A 53 -5.93 27.94 -0.97
C LEU A 53 -5.42 29.37 -1.08
N LEU A 54 -4.09 29.53 -1.13
CA LEU A 54 -3.45 30.81 -1.38
C LEU A 54 -3.17 30.96 -2.87
N PHE A 55 -3.85 31.93 -3.50
CA PHE A 55 -3.68 32.24 -4.91
C PHE A 55 -2.75 33.43 -5.10
N LEU A 56 -1.57 33.18 -5.70
CA LEU A 56 -0.55 34.19 -5.98
C LEU A 56 -0.60 34.62 -7.44
N SER A 57 -0.77 35.91 -7.68
CA SER A 57 -0.71 36.52 -9.02
C SER A 57 -0.24 37.98 -8.91
N ASP A 58 0.35 38.50 -9.98
CA ASP A 58 0.61 39.94 -10.15
C ASP A 58 -0.68 40.73 -10.40
N VAL A 59 -1.72 40.08 -10.92
CA VAL A 59 -3.02 40.66 -11.28
C VAL A 59 -4.17 39.74 -10.84
N PRO A 60 -4.32 39.41 -9.54
CA PRO A 60 -5.31 38.45 -9.09
C PRO A 60 -6.76 38.88 -9.42
N GLU A 61 -7.01 40.16 -9.57
CA GLU A 61 -8.30 40.75 -10.00
C GLU A 61 -8.79 40.24 -11.35
N ASN A 62 -7.89 39.84 -12.24
CA ASN A 62 -8.25 39.28 -13.54
C ASN A 62 -8.74 37.82 -13.49
N TYR A 63 -8.75 37.22 -12.31
CA TYR A 63 -9.07 35.79 -12.12
C TYR A 63 -10.31 35.55 -11.22
N GLU A 64 -11.14 36.57 -10.98
CA GLU A 64 -12.35 36.44 -10.15
C GLU A 64 -13.26 35.29 -10.58
N GLY A 65 -13.43 35.07 -11.89
CA GLY A 65 -14.25 33.98 -12.42
C GLY A 65 -13.66 32.61 -12.08
N LEU A 66 -12.32 32.45 -12.16
CA LEU A 66 -11.63 31.23 -11.78
C LEU A 66 -11.73 30.98 -10.27
N ILE A 67 -11.54 32.02 -9.47
CA ILE A 67 -11.67 31.96 -8.01
C ILE A 67 -13.08 31.48 -7.62
N LYS A 68 -14.13 32.09 -8.18
CA LYS A 68 -15.52 31.66 -7.96
C LYS A 68 -15.77 30.22 -8.36
N SER A 69 -15.17 29.75 -9.46
CA SER A 69 -15.27 28.35 -9.90
C SER A 69 -14.61 27.40 -8.90
N ILE A 70 -13.44 27.75 -8.33
CA ILE A 70 -12.76 26.96 -7.31
C ILE A 70 -13.58 26.92 -6.02
N GLU A 71 -14.12 28.04 -5.56
CA GLU A 71 -14.95 28.13 -4.35
C GLU A 71 -16.31 27.42 -4.51
N SER A 72 -16.76 27.23 -5.76
CA SER A 72 -18.00 26.50 -6.07
C SER A 72 -17.85 24.97 -6.07
N ILE A 73 -16.66 24.43 -5.84
CA ILE A 73 -16.41 22.99 -5.71
C ILE A 73 -17.23 22.46 -4.53
N LYS A 74 -18.20 21.58 -4.81
CA LYS A 74 -19.17 21.12 -3.80
C LYS A 74 -18.61 20.08 -2.83
N GLU A 75 -17.59 19.36 -3.27
CA GLU A 75 -17.00 18.25 -2.52
C GLU A 75 -16.21 18.71 -1.29
N TYR A 76 -15.69 19.95 -1.33
CA TYR A 76 -14.85 20.52 -0.27
C TYR A 76 -15.19 21.99 -0.05
N GLN A 77 -15.01 22.47 1.19
CA GLN A 77 -15.08 23.90 1.47
C GLN A 77 -13.72 24.53 1.18
N ILE A 78 -13.49 25.04 -0.02
CA ILE A 78 -12.26 25.73 -0.38
C ILE A 78 -12.43 27.23 -0.18
N LEU A 79 -11.57 27.79 0.67
CA LEU A 79 -11.48 29.24 0.86
C LEU A 79 -10.26 29.74 0.08
N VAL A 80 -10.52 30.50 -0.98
CA VAL A 80 -9.45 31.11 -1.78
C VAL A 80 -9.06 32.46 -1.19
N THR A 81 -7.78 32.65 -0.93
CA THR A 81 -7.22 33.94 -0.54
C THR A 81 -6.36 34.45 -1.70
N PRO A 82 -6.88 35.35 -2.55
CA PRO A 82 -6.09 35.96 -3.60
C PRO A 82 -5.09 36.95 -3.00
N MET A 83 -3.87 36.92 -3.50
CA MET A 83 -2.81 37.81 -3.06
C MET A 83 -2.05 38.36 -4.27
N LYS A 84 -1.99 39.69 -4.35
CA LYS A 84 -1.16 40.38 -5.34
C LYS A 84 0.31 40.30 -4.89
N VAL A 85 1.17 39.82 -5.78
CA VAL A 85 2.61 39.61 -5.51
C VAL A 85 3.46 40.28 -6.56
N ASP A 86 4.55 40.90 -6.11
CA ASP A 86 5.63 41.29 -6.96
C ASP A 86 6.63 40.13 -7.06
N PHE A 87 6.59 39.39 -8.15
CA PHE A 87 7.49 38.26 -8.37
C PHE A 87 8.95 38.62 -8.52
N GLN A 88 9.28 39.91 -8.62
CA GLN A 88 10.64 40.41 -8.54
C GLN A 88 11.16 40.52 -7.11
N LYS A 89 10.28 40.46 -6.10
CA LYS A 89 10.60 40.50 -4.67
C LYS A 89 10.17 39.23 -3.92
N PRO A 90 10.72 38.06 -4.25
CA PRO A 90 10.23 36.76 -3.76
C PRO A 90 10.32 36.60 -2.24
N LYS A 91 11.17 37.33 -1.52
CA LYS A 91 11.26 37.26 -0.04
C LYS A 91 9.98 37.69 0.65
N ASP A 92 9.18 38.56 0.04
CA ASP A 92 7.91 39.01 0.59
C ASP A 92 6.81 37.95 0.43
N ILE A 93 6.93 37.09 -0.58
CA ILE A 93 6.01 35.96 -0.83
C ILE A 93 6.10 34.95 0.32
N LEU A 94 7.31 34.58 0.73
CA LEU A 94 7.54 33.58 1.78
C LEU A 94 6.88 33.97 3.12
N LYS A 95 7.05 35.23 3.53
CA LYS A 95 6.43 35.76 4.74
C LYS A 95 4.90 35.64 4.70
N SER A 96 4.32 35.95 3.54
CA SER A 96 2.86 35.88 3.34
C SER A 96 2.32 34.45 3.40
N ILE A 97 3.03 33.47 2.86
CA ILE A 97 2.65 32.06 2.89
C ILE A 97 2.66 31.53 4.33
N GLN A 98 3.70 31.83 5.10
CA GLN A 98 3.82 31.39 6.50
C GLN A 98 2.68 31.92 7.38
N TYR A 99 2.21 33.15 7.14
CA TYR A 99 1.13 33.74 7.92
C TYR A 99 -0.28 33.28 7.51
N LYS A 100 -0.47 32.64 6.37
CA LYS A 100 -1.81 32.32 5.83
C LYS A 100 -2.28 30.90 6.12
N ASN A 101 -1.48 30.02 6.71
CA ASN A 101 -1.80 28.63 6.96
C ASN A 101 -2.41 27.95 5.69
N ALA A 102 -1.74 28.14 4.56
CA ALA A 102 -2.22 27.59 3.31
C ALA A 102 -2.07 26.06 3.28
N ASP A 103 -3.11 25.37 2.85
CA ASP A 103 -3.09 23.92 2.56
C ASP A 103 -2.66 23.65 1.11
N ILE A 104 -2.91 24.61 0.21
CA ILE A 104 -2.63 24.54 -1.23
C ILE A 104 -2.08 25.88 -1.68
N LEU A 105 -1.02 25.86 -2.49
CA LEU A 105 -0.47 27.03 -3.14
C LEU A 105 -0.82 26.98 -4.64
N PHE A 106 -1.52 27.99 -5.12
CA PHE A 106 -1.85 28.15 -6.53
C PHE A 106 -1.16 29.41 -7.08
N ILE A 107 -0.32 29.26 -8.09
CA ILE A 107 0.52 30.33 -8.61
C ILE A 107 0.21 30.57 -10.08
N ARG A 108 -0.05 31.82 -10.40
CA ARG A 108 -0.14 32.34 -11.76
C ARG A 108 1.01 33.31 -11.96
N LEU A 109 2.04 32.91 -12.74
CA LEU A 109 3.19 33.74 -13.02
C LEU A 109 2.89 34.84 -14.06
N PRO A 110 3.50 36.01 -13.95
CA PRO A 110 3.50 36.97 -15.05
C PRO A 110 4.28 36.36 -16.23
N GLY A 111 3.90 36.68 -17.45
CA GLY A 111 4.53 36.07 -18.63
C GLY A 111 6.05 36.34 -18.77
N VAL A 112 6.56 37.44 -18.16
CA VAL A 112 7.97 37.85 -18.20
C VAL A 112 8.34 38.64 -16.94
N GLY A 113 9.63 38.83 -16.71
CA GLY A 113 10.13 39.78 -15.70
C GLY A 113 10.29 39.20 -14.31
N PHE A 114 10.45 37.87 -14.16
CA PHE A 114 10.73 37.21 -12.89
C PHE A 114 11.87 36.19 -13.02
N SER A 115 12.37 35.72 -11.89
CA SER A 115 13.36 34.66 -11.82
C SER A 115 12.79 33.48 -11.06
N SER A 116 12.54 32.38 -11.76
CA SER A 116 12.04 31.12 -11.17
C SER A 116 12.95 30.62 -10.04
N ARG A 117 14.27 30.75 -10.20
CA ARG A 117 15.24 30.44 -9.16
C ARG A 117 15.01 31.24 -7.88
N HIS A 118 14.88 32.56 -7.99
CA HIS A 118 14.68 33.42 -6.83
C HIS A 118 13.35 33.19 -6.15
N ILE A 119 12.29 32.87 -6.91
CA ILE A 119 10.99 32.49 -6.35
C ILE A 119 11.14 31.20 -5.55
N ALA A 120 11.72 30.16 -6.15
CA ALA A 120 11.91 28.86 -5.49
C ALA A 120 12.84 28.95 -4.26
N GLU A 121 13.91 29.74 -4.33
CA GLU A 121 14.80 29.99 -3.18
C GLU A 121 14.08 30.75 -2.07
N GLY A 122 13.28 31.77 -2.43
CA GLY A 122 12.51 32.58 -1.48
C GLY A 122 11.41 31.80 -0.77
N MET A 123 10.80 30.80 -1.44
CA MET A 123 9.71 30.01 -0.89
C MET A 123 10.18 28.85 0.00
N GLY A 124 11.48 28.51 -0.03
CA GLY A 124 12.05 27.48 0.83
C GLY A 124 11.46 26.07 0.56
N THR A 125 11.42 25.25 1.58
CA THR A 125 10.75 23.93 1.54
C THR A 125 9.28 24.13 1.92
N LEU A 126 8.39 23.92 0.97
CA LEU A 126 6.95 23.89 1.20
C LEU A 126 6.51 22.44 1.20
N ASP A 127 5.88 21.99 2.27
CA ASP A 127 5.33 20.65 2.39
C ASP A 127 3.83 20.62 2.06
N ILE A 128 3.44 21.44 1.08
CA ILE A 128 2.08 21.58 0.57
C ILE A 128 2.10 21.48 -0.96
N PRO A 129 1.02 20.98 -1.59
CA PRO A 129 0.90 20.95 -3.04
C PRO A 129 1.01 22.35 -3.64
N VAL A 130 1.76 22.47 -4.73
CA VAL A 130 1.88 23.69 -5.52
C VAL A 130 1.32 23.45 -6.90
N ILE A 131 0.38 24.27 -7.33
CA ILE A 131 -0.19 24.22 -8.69
C ILE A 131 0.24 25.48 -9.42
N LEU A 132 0.83 25.29 -10.61
CA LEU A 132 1.26 26.38 -11.48
C LEU A 132 0.31 26.46 -12.68
N LEU A 133 -0.26 27.65 -12.91
CA LEU A 133 -1.07 27.92 -14.09
C LEU A 133 -0.26 28.79 -15.06
N PRO A 134 0.17 28.27 -16.22
CA PRO A 134 0.84 29.04 -17.25
C PRO A 134 -0.02 30.14 -17.87
N LEU A 135 0.61 31.16 -18.42
CA LEU A 135 -0.09 32.19 -19.19
C LEU A 135 -0.70 31.59 -20.46
N ASN A 136 0.11 30.82 -21.15
CA ASN A 136 -0.29 29.97 -22.28
C ASN A 136 0.70 28.79 -22.37
N LEU A 137 0.36 27.75 -23.13
CA LEU A 137 1.24 26.59 -23.28
C LEU A 137 2.34 26.77 -24.35
N ASP A 138 2.25 27.82 -25.16
CA ASP A 138 3.26 28.08 -26.19
C ASP A 138 4.54 28.67 -25.58
N LEU A 139 4.48 29.15 -24.33
CA LEU A 139 5.61 29.70 -23.60
C LEU A 139 5.55 29.32 -22.11
N ILE A 140 5.93 28.09 -21.79
CA ILE A 140 5.89 27.52 -20.43
C ILE A 140 7.26 27.34 -19.77
N MET A 141 8.33 27.85 -20.39
CA MET A 141 9.70 27.61 -19.94
C MET A 141 9.95 28.05 -18.49
N TRP A 142 9.32 29.12 -18.06
CA TRP A 142 9.48 29.66 -16.71
C TRP A 142 8.74 28.84 -15.66
N GLU A 143 7.53 28.40 -15.98
CA GLU A 143 6.73 27.53 -15.10
C GLU A 143 7.35 26.14 -14.97
N THR A 144 7.92 25.60 -16.05
CA THR A 144 8.63 24.31 -16.01
C THR A 144 9.91 24.39 -15.19
N ASP A 145 10.69 25.49 -15.31
CA ASP A 145 11.88 25.73 -14.51
C ASP A 145 11.52 25.93 -13.03
N LEU A 146 10.45 26.67 -12.73
CA LEU A 146 9.97 26.84 -11.37
C LEU A 146 9.48 25.51 -10.77
N ALA A 147 8.72 24.70 -11.52
CA ALA A 147 8.30 23.38 -11.10
C ALA A 147 9.50 22.47 -10.81
N ALA A 148 10.49 22.47 -11.69
CA ALA A 148 11.73 21.71 -11.49
C ALA A 148 12.45 22.15 -10.20
N SER A 149 12.54 23.47 -9.99
CA SER A 149 13.15 24.03 -8.78
C SER A 149 12.42 23.66 -7.50
N PHE A 150 11.08 23.62 -7.50
CA PHE A 150 10.30 23.12 -6.36
C PHE A 150 10.54 21.65 -6.09
N ARG A 151 10.60 20.83 -7.14
CA ARG A 151 10.83 19.38 -7.01
C ARG A 151 12.19 19.06 -6.38
N THR A 152 13.22 19.89 -6.57
CA THR A 152 14.51 19.70 -5.87
C THR A 152 14.40 19.88 -4.36
N LYS A 153 13.34 20.52 -3.87
CA LYS A 153 13.08 20.80 -2.45
C LYS A 153 11.99 19.90 -1.86
N CYS A 154 11.76 18.76 -2.48
CA CYS A 154 10.75 17.78 -2.07
C CYS A 154 9.30 18.29 -2.14
N THR A 155 9.03 19.35 -2.87
CA THR A 155 7.68 19.86 -3.12
C THR A 155 7.18 19.35 -4.46
N ASN A 156 6.04 18.69 -4.50
CA ASN A 156 5.43 18.29 -5.75
C ASN A 156 4.74 19.50 -6.39
N ALA A 157 5.32 19.99 -7.49
CA ALA A 157 4.76 21.09 -8.26
C ALA A 157 4.06 20.55 -9.51
N LEU A 158 2.78 20.84 -9.61
CA LEU A 158 1.88 20.41 -10.68
C LEU A 158 1.70 21.54 -11.68
N LEU A 159 1.82 21.23 -12.98
CA LEU A 159 1.57 22.18 -14.06
C LEU A 159 0.19 21.94 -14.63
N ALA A 160 -0.68 22.94 -14.55
CA ALA A 160 -1.97 22.93 -15.22
C ALA A 160 -1.81 23.29 -16.70
N ASN A 161 -2.52 22.62 -17.60
CA ASN A 161 -2.52 22.94 -19.02
C ASN A 161 -3.65 23.93 -19.40
N SER A 162 -4.64 24.10 -18.52
CA SER A 162 -5.76 25.02 -18.69
C SER A 162 -6.32 25.44 -17.33
N LYS A 163 -7.31 26.36 -17.32
CA LYS A 163 -8.03 26.73 -16.09
C LYS A 163 -8.87 25.57 -15.56
N GLU A 164 -9.48 24.81 -16.46
CA GLU A 164 -10.28 23.62 -16.15
C GLU A 164 -9.39 22.55 -15.51
N HIS A 165 -8.23 22.27 -16.09
CA HIS A 165 -7.26 21.36 -15.52
C HIS A 165 -6.75 21.81 -14.14
N ALA A 166 -6.53 23.12 -13.94
CA ALA A 166 -6.19 23.67 -12.64
C ALA A 166 -7.25 23.37 -11.58
N ILE A 167 -8.54 23.51 -11.94
CA ILE A 167 -9.66 23.19 -11.04
C ILE A 167 -9.65 21.71 -10.69
N GLU A 168 -9.40 20.82 -11.65
CA GLU A 168 -9.32 19.38 -11.38
C GLU A 168 -8.14 18.99 -10.49
N LEU A 169 -6.96 19.56 -10.75
CA LEU A 169 -5.81 19.38 -9.85
C LEU A 169 -6.11 19.89 -8.44
N ILE A 170 -6.80 21.02 -8.31
CA ILE A 170 -7.24 21.56 -7.02
C ILE A 170 -8.19 20.58 -6.33
N LYS A 171 -9.17 20.01 -7.04
CA LYS A 171 -10.06 18.97 -6.46
C LYS A 171 -9.29 17.79 -5.94
N ILE A 172 -8.30 17.30 -6.71
CA ILE A 172 -7.47 16.16 -6.30
C ILE A 172 -6.72 16.49 -5.01
N VAL A 173 -6.01 17.62 -4.95
CA VAL A 173 -5.15 17.93 -3.79
C VAL A 173 -5.91 18.50 -2.59
N ALA A 174 -7.14 19.01 -2.78
CA ALA A 174 -8.01 19.44 -1.69
C ALA A 174 -8.66 18.27 -0.95
N ALA A 175 -8.75 17.11 -1.56
CA ALA A 175 -9.29 15.92 -0.91
C ALA A 175 -8.49 15.57 0.35
N PRO A 176 -9.14 15.00 1.40
CA PRO A 176 -8.42 14.49 2.55
C PRO A 176 -7.34 13.47 2.15
N ARG A 177 -6.23 13.46 2.87
CA ARG A 177 -5.22 12.42 2.65
C ARG A 177 -5.84 11.05 2.99
N PRO A 178 -5.62 10.02 2.18
CA PRO A 178 -6.30 8.74 2.35
C PRO A 178 -6.12 8.10 3.72
N LEU A 179 -4.98 8.34 4.35
CA LEU A 179 -4.60 7.73 5.63
C LEU A 179 -4.82 8.66 6.84
N GLU A 180 -5.34 9.85 6.64
CA GLU A 180 -5.45 10.85 7.71
C GLU A 180 -6.33 10.37 8.86
N GLY A 181 -5.80 10.46 10.09
CA GLY A 181 -6.50 10.07 11.31
C GLY A 181 -6.49 8.57 11.60
N GLN A 182 -5.89 7.75 10.75
CA GLN A 182 -5.74 6.32 11.04
C GLN A 182 -4.67 6.07 12.11
N ARG A 183 -4.83 4.96 12.83
CA ARG A 183 -3.92 4.54 13.90
C ARG A 183 -3.31 3.18 13.59
N ALA A 184 -2.05 3.01 13.93
CA ALA A 184 -1.29 1.77 13.76
C ALA A 184 -0.47 1.45 14.99
N LEU A 185 -0.29 0.17 15.29
CA LEU A 185 0.52 -0.33 16.40
C LEU A 185 1.61 -1.26 15.88
N ILE A 186 2.84 -1.08 16.36
CA ILE A 186 3.97 -1.94 16.04
C ILE A 186 4.54 -2.54 17.32
N PHE A 187 4.62 -3.86 17.36
CA PHE A 187 5.33 -4.59 18.40
C PHE A 187 6.76 -4.94 17.96
N GLY A 188 7.73 -4.52 18.77
CA GLY A 188 9.14 -4.75 18.52
C GLY A 188 9.83 -3.61 17.79
N LYS A 189 10.96 -3.91 17.13
CA LYS A 189 11.81 -2.90 16.49
C LYS A 189 11.44 -2.75 15.02
N PRO A 190 11.10 -1.53 14.55
CA PRO A 190 10.84 -1.30 13.15
C PRO A 190 12.03 -1.67 12.25
N PHE A 191 11.76 -2.23 11.08
CA PHE A 191 12.73 -2.42 10.00
C PHE A 191 13.92 -3.35 10.28
N ARG A 192 13.76 -4.40 11.04
CA ARG A 192 14.86 -5.36 11.20
C ARG A 192 15.15 -6.21 9.97
N SER A 193 14.15 -6.42 9.13
CA SER A 193 14.24 -7.33 7.98
C SER A 193 15.06 -6.80 6.81
N THR A 194 15.39 -5.52 6.79
CA THR A 194 16.09 -4.93 5.66
C THR A 194 17.48 -4.46 6.04
N SER A 195 18.48 -4.86 5.24
CA SER A 195 19.85 -4.38 5.37
C SER A 195 20.02 -2.90 5.04
N VAL A 196 19.00 -2.27 4.50
CA VAL A 196 18.98 -0.83 4.22
C VAL A 196 18.39 -0.12 5.43
N PRO A 197 19.20 0.66 6.18
CA PRO A 197 18.67 1.46 7.26
C PRO A 197 17.59 2.39 6.69
N ALA A 198 16.40 2.35 7.26
CA ALA A 198 15.47 3.43 7.03
C ALA A 198 16.07 4.71 7.63
N PRO A 199 16.06 5.85 6.91
CA PRO A 199 16.25 7.11 7.56
C PRO A 199 15.21 7.20 8.68
N ASN A 200 15.53 7.89 9.77
CA ASN A 200 14.69 8.00 10.95
C ASN A 200 13.22 8.26 10.58
N LEU A 201 12.45 7.18 10.46
CA LEU A 201 11.00 7.26 10.38
C LEU A 201 10.47 7.32 11.81
N ASP A 202 10.68 8.47 12.46
CA ASP A 202 10.03 8.75 13.72
C ASP A 202 8.53 8.95 13.53
N GLU A 203 7.79 8.84 14.61
CA GLU A 203 6.33 8.91 14.62
C GLU A 203 5.83 10.26 14.11
N ASP A 204 6.51 11.35 14.46
CA ASP A 204 6.16 12.70 14.03
C ASP A 204 6.36 12.90 12.53
N TYR A 205 7.46 12.37 11.97
CA TYR A 205 7.71 12.42 10.54
C TYR A 205 6.65 11.63 9.78
N VAL A 206 6.32 10.41 10.22
CA VAL A 206 5.29 9.59 9.60
C VAL A 206 3.93 10.28 9.66
N TYR A 207 3.56 10.82 10.82
CA TYR A 207 2.30 11.55 10.98
C TYR A 207 2.23 12.76 10.05
N LYS A 208 3.28 13.55 10.00
CA LYS A 208 3.36 14.72 9.10
C LYS A 208 3.19 14.33 7.63
N ARG A 209 3.85 13.24 7.20
CA ARG A 209 3.80 12.77 5.81
C ARG A 209 2.48 12.10 5.43
N THR A 210 1.90 11.31 6.30
CA THR A 210 0.79 10.39 5.98
C THR A 210 -0.51 10.68 6.72
N GLY A 211 -0.44 11.34 7.88
CA GLY A 211 -1.56 11.51 8.81
C GLY A 211 -1.82 10.31 9.71
N VAL A 212 -0.99 9.25 9.62
CA VAL A 212 -1.11 8.05 10.46
C VAL A 212 -0.39 8.25 11.78
N ARG A 213 -1.07 7.95 12.88
CA ARG A 213 -0.45 7.87 14.21
C ARG A 213 0.06 6.45 14.45
N ILE A 214 1.36 6.29 14.61
CA ILE A 214 1.99 5.00 14.94
C ILE A 214 2.35 5.00 16.42
N GLU A 215 2.08 3.89 17.08
CA GLU A 215 2.55 3.58 18.42
C GLU A 215 3.50 2.37 18.37
N HIS A 216 4.55 2.42 19.19
CA HIS A 216 5.51 1.32 19.31
C HIS A 216 5.46 0.73 20.71
N ARG A 217 5.39 -0.60 20.81
CA ARG A 217 5.42 -1.35 22.07
C ARG A 217 6.46 -2.46 22.02
N PRO A 218 7.03 -2.84 23.16
CA PRO A 218 7.97 -3.94 23.21
C PRO A 218 7.30 -5.28 22.88
N ILE A 219 8.04 -6.18 22.24
CA ILE A 219 7.54 -7.53 21.92
C ILE A 219 7.22 -8.35 23.18
N GLU A 220 7.88 -8.03 24.29
CA GLU A 220 7.68 -8.64 25.61
C GLU A 220 6.24 -8.47 26.10
N GLU A 221 5.58 -7.38 25.76
CA GLU A 221 4.18 -7.17 26.11
C GLU A 221 3.28 -8.24 25.50
N LEU A 222 3.47 -8.58 24.20
CA LEU A 222 2.72 -9.67 23.58
C LEU A 222 2.98 -11.02 24.27
N LYS A 223 4.20 -11.27 24.74
CA LYS A 223 4.55 -12.49 25.45
C LYS A 223 3.83 -12.64 26.78
N GLU A 224 3.55 -11.54 27.44
CA GLU A 224 2.75 -11.55 28.67
C GLU A 224 1.26 -11.68 28.36
N LEU A 225 0.72 -10.85 27.46
CA LEU A 225 -0.71 -10.81 27.13
C LEU A 225 -1.23 -12.13 26.56
N ILE A 226 -0.41 -12.87 25.80
CA ILE A 226 -0.84 -14.15 25.20
C ILE A 226 -1.17 -15.23 26.24
N LYS A 227 -0.66 -15.10 27.47
CA LYS A 227 -0.91 -16.06 28.55
C LYS A 227 -2.34 -16.02 29.05
N ASP A 228 -3.00 -14.86 28.92
CA ASP A 228 -4.34 -14.59 29.43
C ASP A 228 -5.44 -14.69 28.37
N VAL A 229 -5.08 -15.16 27.18
CA VAL A 229 -6.03 -15.32 26.07
C VAL A 229 -7.07 -16.40 26.38
N ASP A 230 -8.34 -16.11 26.09
CA ASP A 230 -9.44 -17.07 26.21
C ASP A 230 -9.19 -18.31 25.31
N GLU A 231 -8.90 -19.42 25.97
CA GLU A 231 -8.67 -20.72 25.32
C GLU A 231 -9.87 -21.20 24.51
N GLY A 232 -11.09 -20.90 24.97
CA GLY A 232 -12.33 -21.27 24.28
C GLY A 232 -12.45 -20.54 22.94
N ALA A 233 -12.15 -19.24 22.93
CA ALA A 233 -12.11 -18.43 21.71
C ALA A 233 -11.01 -18.92 20.75
N ALA A 234 -9.83 -19.22 21.26
CA ALA A 234 -8.73 -19.73 20.46
C ALA A 234 -9.06 -21.10 19.81
N ARG A 235 -9.68 -22.03 20.56
CA ARG A 235 -10.14 -23.33 20.01
C ARG A 235 -11.22 -23.16 18.95
N LYS A 236 -12.17 -22.24 19.15
CA LYS A 236 -13.21 -21.94 18.17
C LYS A 236 -12.60 -21.43 16.85
N GLU A 237 -11.60 -20.58 16.91
CA GLU A 237 -10.90 -20.08 15.72
C GLU A 237 -10.06 -21.18 15.06
N MET A 238 -9.37 -22.04 15.85
CA MET A 238 -8.68 -23.23 15.33
C MET A 238 -9.63 -24.12 14.52
N GLU A 239 -10.78 -24.47 15.10
CA GLU A 239 -11.76 -25.31 14.41
C GLU A 239 -12.34 -24.62 13.15
N ARG A 240 -12.41 -23.31 13.17
CA ARG A 240 -12.80 -22.55 11.99
C ARG A 240 -11.76 -22.70 10.87
N TRP A 241 -10.46 -22.53 11.16
CA TRP A 241 -9.38 -22.73 10.20
C TRP A 241 -9.37 -24.16 9.64
N LYS A 242 -9.52 -25.16 10.51
CA LYS A 242 -9.56 -26.57 10.11
C LYS A 242 -10.74 -26.90 9.19
N ARG A 243 -11.89 -26.31 9.42
CA ARG A 243 -13.08 -26.52 8.62
C ARG A 243 -13.03 -25.81 7.27
N GLU A 244 -12.42 -24.62 7.21
CA GLU A 244 -12.35 -23.77 6.02
C GLU A 244 -11.21 -24.18 5.07
N ALA A 245 -10.15 -24.80 5.57
CA ALA A 245 -9.04 -25.28 4.75
C ALA A 245 -9.45 -26.50 3.90
N VAL A 246 -8.91 -26.55 2.66
CA VAL A 246 -9.07 -27.74 1.79
C VAL A 246 -8.28 -28.92 2.36
N GLU A 247 -7.06 -28.65 2.83
CA GLU A 247 -6.17 -29.66 3.41
C GLU A 247 -5.28 -29.03 4.49
N ILE A 248 -4.98 -29.81 5.54
CA ILE A 248 -3.95 -29.51 6.53
C ILE A 248 -2.77 -30.42 6.20
N VAL A 249 -1.72 -29.85 5.59
CA VAL A 249 -0.65 -30.69 5.01
C VAL A 249 0.39 -31.09 6.04
N GLU A 250 0.98 -30.14 6.76
CA GLU A 250 2.03 -30.43 7.73
C GLU A 250 1.71 -29.97 9.17
N PRO A 251 0.96 -28.85 9.41
CA PRO A 251 0.83 -28.32 10.78
C PRO A 251 0.12 -29.28 11.71
N ALA A 252 0.67 -29.40 12.93
CA ALA A 252 -0.03 -30.08 14.02
C ALA A 252 -1.13 -29.18 14.61
N ASP A 253 -2.15 -29.78 15.20
CA ASP A 253 -3.26 -29.07 15.85
C ASP A 253 -2.79 -28.03 16.86
N GLN A 254 -1.71 -28.33 17.62
CA GLN A 254 -1.16 -27.39 18.59
C GLN A 254 -0.61 -26.12 17.91
N ALA A 255 0.03 -26.22 16.74
CA ALA A 255 0.53 -25.05 16.01
C ALA A 255 -0.62 -24.17 15.50
N ILE A 256 -1.72 -24.78 15.05
CA ILE A 256 -2.92 -24.05 14.62
C ILE A 256 -3.57 -23.36 15.83
N LEU A 257 -3.66 -24.05 16.98
CA LEU A 257 -4.20 -23.49 18.22
C LEU A 257 -3.37 -22.30 18.71
N ASP A 258 -2.05 -22.42 18.73
CA ASP A 258 -1.17 -21.33 19.17
C ASP A 258 -1.26 -20.10 18.26
N SER A 259 -1.33 -20.32 16.94
CA SER A 259 -1.57 -19.26 15.97
C SER A 259 -2.96 -18.61 16.15
N SER A 260 -3.97 -19.41 16.53
CA SER A 260 -5.33 -18.93 16.83
C SER A 260 -5.37 -18.11 18.12
N ARG A 261 -4.60 -18.47 19.15
CA ARG A 261 -4.43 -17.65 20.36
C ARG A 261 -3.89 -16.27 20.01
N LEU A 262 -2.84 -16.23 19.17
CA LEU A 262 -2.26 -14.96 18.75
C LEU A 262 -3.29 -14.12 17.96
N TYR A 263 -4.09 -14.73 17.10
CA TYR A 263 -5.16 -14.01 16.40
C TYR A 263 -6.16 -13.41 17.39
N VAL A 264 -6.66 -14.18 18.37
CA VAL A 264 -7.62 -13.69 19.36
C VAL A 264 -7.08 -12.51 20.13
N LEU A 265 -5.80 -12.58 20.56
CA LEU A 265 -5.12 -11.46 21.22
C LEU A 265 -5.04 -10.23 20.32
N LEU A 266 -4.51 -10.38 19.11
CA LEU A 266 -4.33 -9.24 18.21
C LEU A 266 -5.67 -8.61 17.80
N ARG A 267 -6.72 -9.43 17.66
CA ARG A 267 -8.07 -8.94 17.35
C ARG A 267 -8.62 -8.09 18.50
N SER A 268 -8.48 -8.52 19.75
CA SER A 268 -8.94 -7.73 20.90
C SER A 268 -8.19 -6.39 20.98
N ILE A 269 -6.88 -6.39 20.84
CA ILE A 269 -6.09 -5.15 20.83
C ILE A 269 -6.56 -4.19 19.73
N VAL A 270 -6.75 -4.71 18.50
CA VAL A 270 -7.22 -3.91 17.37
C VAL A 270 -8.59 -3.30 17.64
N ASP A 271 -9.52 -4.08 18.22
CA ASP A 271 -10.88 -3.63 18.51
C ASP A 271 -10.92 -2.61 19.65
N GLU A 272 -10.24 -2.89 20.76
CA GLU A 272 -10.22 -2.04 21.93
C GLU A 272 -9.59 -0.68 21.66
N GLU A 273 -8.54 -0.66 20.82
CA GLU A 273 -7.81 0.56 20.53
C GLU A 273 -8.22 1.26 19.22
N GLY A 274 -9.12 0.65 18.45
CA GLY A 274 -9.59 1.20 17.18
C GLY A 274 -8.48 1.34 16.14
N LEU A 275 -7.64 0.30 15.99
CA LEU A 275 -6.50 0.31 15.10
C LEU A 275 -6.91 -0.03 13.65
N SER A 276 -6.32 0.67 12.69
CA SER A 276 -6.44 0.36 11.26
C SER A 276 -5.34 -0.60 10.78
N ALA A 277 -4.23 -0.66 11.52
CA ALA A 277 -3.10 -1.50 11.17
C ALA A 277 -2.34 -2.00 12.39
N ILE A 278 -1.72 -3.17 12.26
CA ILE A 278 -0.83 -3.75 13.26
C ILE A 278 0.36 -4.42 12.57
N SER A 279 1.53 -4.36 13.19
CA SER A 279 2.73 -5.06 12.71
C SER A 279 3.53 -5.62 13.87
N ILE A 280 4.30 -6.67 13.61
CA ILE A 280 5.14 -7.32 14.59
C ILE A 280 6.53 -7.56 14.00
N ASP A 281 7.58 -7.25 14.76
CA ASP A 281 8.96 -7.66 14.46
C ASP A 281 9.12 -9.17 14.68
N CYS A 282 8.48 -9.96 13.82
CA CYS A 282 8.43 -11.40 13.97
C CYS A 282 9.79 -12.08 13.71
N LEU A 283 10.67 -11.48 12.94
CA LEU A 283 11.99 -12.06 12.69
C LEU A 283 12.87 -12.08 13.95
N SER A 284 12.64 -11.16 14.89
CA SER A 284 13.40 -11.11 16.15
C SER A 284 13.23 -12.36 17.01
N TYR A 285 12.14 -13.11 16.85
CA TYR A 285 11.85 -14.30 17.64
C TYR A 285 11.58 -15.58 16.83
N THR A 286 11.17 -15.46 15.57
CA THR A 286 10.77 -16.64 14.76
C THR A 286 11.90 -17.64 14.59
N PHE A 287 13.14 -17.16 14.49
CA PHE A 287 14.33 -17.99 14.34
C PHE A 287 15.05 -18.26 15.68
N SER A 288 14.45 -17.88 16.81
CA SER A 288 14.98 -18.17 18.15
C SER A 288 14.62 -19.59 18.58
N PHE A 289 15.54 -20.26 19.27
CA PHE A 289 15.28 -21.57 19.90
C PHE A 289 14.25 -21.47 21.04
N ASP A 290 14.20 -20.33 21.73
CA ASP A 290 13.26 -20.05 22.84
C ASP A 290 12.04 -19.31 22.38
N ARG A 291 11.44 -19.73 21.26
CA ARG A 291 10.27 -19.07 20.70
C ARG A 291 9.07 -19.19 21.62
N ILE A 292 8.69 -18.08 22.26
CA ILE A 292 7.53 -18.00 23.17
C ILE A 292 6.25 -17.69 22.39
N LEU A 293 6.36 -16.89 21.31
CA LEU A 293 5.23 -16.52 20.47
C LEU A 293 5.18 -17.41 19.23
N PRO A 294 3.99 -17.81 18.76
CA PRO A 294 3.83 -18.44 17.46
C PRO A 294 4.14 -17.45 16.34
N THR A 295 4.39 -17.95 15.12
CA THR A 295 4.53 -17.06 13.97
C THR A 295 3.19 -16.34 13.72
N PRO A 296 3.20 -15.03 13.39
CA PRO A 296 1.95 -14.26 13.26
C PRO A 296 1.21 -14.52 11.95
N CYS A 297 1.76 -15.35 11.08
CA CYS A 297 1.31 -15.51 9.70
C CYS A 297 -0.18 -15.83 9.58
N LEU A 298 -0.68 -16.83 10.30
CA LEU A 298 -2.10 -17.23 10.26
C LEU A 298 -3.00 -16.14 10.85
N ALA A 299 -2.59 -15.56 11.98
CA ALA A 299 -3.29 -14.43 12.60
C ALA A 299 -3.38 -13.22 11.67
N PHE A 300 -2.30 -12.88 11.00
CA PHE A 300 -2.27 -11.76 10.06
C PHE A 300 -3.14 -11.99 8.83
N THR A 301 -3.22 -13.22 8.33
CA THR A 301 -4.15 -13.56 7.26
C THR A 301 -5.58 -13.25 7.66
N ARG A 302 -6.02 -13.74 8.85
CA ARG A 302 -7.38 -13.50 9.34
C ARG A 302 -7.68 -12.02 9.53
N LEU A 303 -6.77 -11.27 10.13
CA LEU A 303 -6.91 -9.83 10.30
C LEU A 303 -7.05 -9.10 8.96
N ARG A 304 -6.27 -9.49 7.95
CA ARG A 304 -6.37 -8.92 6.59
C ARG A 304 -7.72 -9.24 5.94
N ASP A 305 -8.19 -10.47 6.07
CA ASP A 305 -9.49 -10.91 5.56
C ASP A 305 -10.67 -10.14 6.21
N GLU A 306 -10.44 -9.59 7.41
CA GLU A 306 -11.38 -8.76 8.17
C GLU A 306 -11.14 -7.25 7.99
N GLY A 307 -10.26 -6.87 7.07
CA GLY A 307 -10.03 -5.48 6.70
C GLY A 307 -9.00 -4.73 7.57
N VAL A 308 -8.27 -5.39 8.45
CA VAL A 308 -7.16 -4.81 9.22
C VAL A 308 -5.86 -4.98 8.45
N CYS A 309 -5.04 -3.92 8.34
CA CYS A 309 -3.73 -4.04 7.72
C CYS A 309 -2.72 -4.66 8.69
N ALA A 310 -2.63 -5.99 8.69
CA ALA A 310 -1.62 -6.71 9.45
C ALA A 310 -0.39 -6.97 8.57
N THR A 311 0.77 -6.41 8.92
CA THR A 311 1.99 -6.51 8.10
C THR A 311 3.12 -7.18 8.84
N CYS A 312 3.95 -7.91 8.10
CA CYS A 312 5.07 -8.66 8.65
C CYS A 312 6.27 -7.75 8.95
N GLU A 313 7.13 -8.24 9.87
CA GLU A 313 8.50 -7.79 10.03
C GLU A 313 8.66 -6.34 10.47
N ALA A 314 7.61 -5.74 11.04
CA ALA A 314 7.58 -4.33 11.45
C ALA A 314 8.03 -3.36 10.35
N ASP A 315 7.76 -3.68 9.08
CA ASP A 315 8.08 -2.81 7.95
C ASP A 315 7.07 -1.66 7.84
N VAL A 316 7.45 -0.50 8.39
CA VAL A 316 6.61 0.70 8.46
C VAL A 316 6.19 1.18 7.07
N CYS A 317 7.13 1.22 6.11
CA CYS A 317 6.80 1.70 4.76
C CYS A 317 5.79 0.79 4.07
N MET A 318 5.94 -0.53 4.25
CA MET A 318 5.00 -1.48 3.68
C MET A 318 3.68 -1.55 4.45
N MET A 319 3.68 -1.28 5.75
CA MET A 319 2.45 -1.11 6.52
C MET A 319 1.64 0.09 5.99
N LEU A 320 2.28 1.24 5.81
CA LEU A 320 1.64 2.43 5.24
C LEU A 320 1.18 2.20 3.80
N SER A 321 1.96 1.48 2.99
CA SER A 321 1.59 1.09 1.63
C SER A 321 0.38 0.16 1.63
N SER A 322 0.35 -0.81 2.54
CA SER A 322 -0.79 -1.73 2.72
C SER A 322 -2.07 -0.98 3.13
N MET A 323 -1.95 -0.04 4.07
CA MET A 323 -3.06 0.81 4.49
C MET A 323 -3.59 1.64 3.31
N LEU A 324 -2.70 2.24 2.53
CA LEU A 324 -3.06 3.03 1.35
C LEU A 324 -3.80 2.19 0.30
N LEU A 325 -3.23 1.05 -0.08
CA LEU A 325 -3.85 0.20 -1.08
C LEU A 325 -5.21 -0.34 -0.60
N ARG A 326 -5.32 -0.72 0.67
CA ARG A 326 -6.60 -1.13 1.26
C ARG A 326 -7.63 0.00 1.24
N GLU A 327 -7.23 1.21 1.63
CA GLU A 327 -8.14 2.37 1.67
C GLU A 327 -8.71 2.70 0.28
N ILE A 328 -7.87 2.58 -0.75
CA ILE A 328 -8.27 2.88 -2.13
C ILE A 328 -9.07 1.74 -2.75
N SER A 329 -8.62 0.49 -2.55
CA SER A 329 -9.19 -0.68 -3.23
C SER A 329 -10.34 -1.33 -2.48
N HIS A 330 -10.48 -1.08 -1.18
CA HIS A 330 -11.33 -1.82 -0.25
C HIS A 330 -11.06 -3.33 -0.25
N ARG A 331 -9.82 -3.71 -0.59
CA ARG A 331 -9.36 -5.10 -0.67
C ARG A 331 -8.15 -5.32 0.21
N PRO A 332 -8.02 -6.49 0.84
CA PRO A 332 -6.81 -6.82 1.57
C PRO A 332 -5.62 -6.94 0.62
N SER A 333 -4.49 -6.47 1.09
CA SER A 333 -3.25 -6.46 0.31
C SER A 333 -2.32 -7.61 0.69
N TYR A 334 -1.46 -7.99 -0.23
CA TYR A 334 -0.41 -8.99 -0.07
C TYR A 334 0.96 -8.31 0.03
N LEU A 335 1.60 -8.39 1.20
CA LEU A 335 3.01 -8.02 1.34
C LEU A 335 3.86 -9.15 0.74
N CYS A 336 4.78 -8.80 -0.14
CA CYS A 336 5.56 -9.77 -0.90
C CYS A 336 6.98 -9.30 -1.17
N ASN A 337 7.90 -10.26 -1.25
CA ASN A 337 9.26 -10.06 -1.75
C ASN A 337 9.27 -10.12 -3.26
N VAL A 338 10.01 -9.24 -3.92
CA VAL A 338 10.40 -9.42 -5.33
C VAL A 338 11.48 -10.51 -5.35
N SER A 339 11.05 -11.76 -5.55
CA SER A 339 11.94 -12.93 -5.42
C SER A 339 12.73 -13.21 -6.67
N SER A 340 12.19 -12.92 -7.83
CA SER A 340 12.91 -13.04 -9.11
C SER A 340 12.27 -12.17 -10.17
N VAL A 341 13.05 -11.84 -11.18
CA VAL A 341 12.63 -11.08 -12.35
C VAL A 341 13.15 -11.78 -13.60
N ASN A 342 12.27 -11.96 -14.58
CA ASN A 342 12.62 -12.49 -15.88
C ASN A 342 12.42 -11.40 -16.95
N THR A 343 13.53 -10.91 -17.49
CA THR A 343 13.52 -9.84 -18.49
C THR A 343 13.07 -10.31 -19.87
N GLN A 344 13.18 -11.59 -20.18
CA GLN A 344 12.75 -12.15 -21.47
C GLN A 344 11.22 -12.27 -21.53
N THR A 345 10.60 -12.71 -20.45
CA THR A 345 9.15 -12.85 -20.36
C THR A 345 8.45 -11.62 -19.81
N SER A 346 9.20 -10.64 -19.33
CA SER A 346 8.70 -9.46 -18.62
C SER A 346 7.81 -9.85 -17.43
N THR A 347 8.30 -10.78 -16.59
CA THR A 347 7.60 -11.25 -15.40
C THR A 347 8.42 -11.06 -14.14
N THR A 348 7.74 -10.91 -13.04
CA THR A 348 8.32 -10.94 -11.69
C THR A 348 7.61 -11.97 -10.84
N VAL A 349 8.35 -12.68 -9.99
CA VAL A 349 7.78 -13.59 -9.00
C VAL A 349 7.76 -12.89 -7.65
N LEU A 350 6.57 -12.72 -7.14
CA LEU A 350 6.31 -12.20 -5.81
C LEU A 350 6.09 -13.36 -4.83
N ARG A 351 6.72 -13.29 -3.66
CA ARG A 351 6.65 -14.38 -2.69
C ARG A 351 6.64 -13.86 -1.26
N HIS A 352 5.77 -14.41 -0.41
CA HIS A 352 5.80 -14.24 1.04
C HIS A 352 4.93 -15.29 1.73
N CYS A 353 5.01 -15.33 3.08
CA CYS A 353 4.29 -16.32 3.88
C CYS A 353 2.82 -15.94 4.11
N VAL A 354 2.49 -14.66 4.13
CA VAL A 354 1.18 -14.17 4.56
C VAL A 354 0.45 -13.52 3.39
N ALA A 355 -0.50 -14.24 2.83
CA ALA A 355 -1.47 -13.69 1.88
C ALA A 355 -2.86 -13.65 2.50
N PRO A 356 -3.70 -12.67 2.14
CA PRO A 356 -5.12 -12.74 2.48
C PRO A 356 -5.80 -13.88 1.71
N THR A 357 -6.79 -14.53 2.30
CA THR A 357 -7.61 -15.50 1.57
C THR A 357 -8.75 -14.82 0.82
N LYS A 358 -9.25 -13.69 1.32
CA LYS A 358 -10.34 -12.91 0.73
C LYS A 358 -9.83 -11.81 -0.21
N ILE A 359 -9.04 -12.18 -1.22
CA ILE A 359 -8.35 -11.24 -2.11
C ILE A 359 -9.25 -10.22 -2.82
N PHE A 360 -10.56 -10.46 -2.91
CA PHE A 360 -11.54 -9.57 -3.55
C PHE A 360 -12.29 -8.65 -2.57
N GLY A 361 -12.00 -8.72 -1.28
CA GLY A 361 -12.61 -7.89 -0.24
C GLY A 361 -13.20 -8.69 0.92
N ALA A 362 -13.47 -8.02 2.04
CA ALA A 362 -13.92 -8.66 3.27
C ALA A 362 -15.24 -9.44 3.11
N ASP A 363 -16.15 -8.97 2.24
CA ASP A 363 -17.43 -9.59 1.96
C ASP A 363 -17.35 -10.69 0.88
N ALA A 364 -16.20 -10.82 0.21
CA ALA A 364 -16.02 -11.86 -0.80
C ALA A 364 -15.74 -13.23 -0.16
N PRO A 365 -16.07 -14.33 -0.86
CA PRO A 365 -15.67 -15.65 -0.41
C PRO A 365 -14.14 -15.77 -0.41
N PRO A 366 -13.56 -16.54 0.52
CA PRO A 366 -12.13 -16.81 0.51
C PRO A 366 -11.73 -17.62 -0.72
N GLN A 367 -10.50 -17.44 -1.18
CA GLN A 367 -9.87 -18.38 -2.09
C GLN A 367 -9.66 -19.71 -1.36
N SER A 368 -9.72 -20.81 -2.09
CA SER A 368 -9.34 -22.11 -1.55
C SER A 368 -7.88 -22.09 -1.08
N TYR A 369 -7.61 -22.67 0.08
CA TYR A 369 -6.26 -22.69 0.65
C TYR A 369 -6.00 -24.01 1.39
N ASN A 370 -4.70 -24.36 1.46
CA ASN A 370 -4.19 -25.38 2.33
C ASN A 370 -3.47 -24.74 3.52
N LEU A 371 -3.49 -25.41 4.68
CA LEU A 371 -2.64 -25.01 5.79
C LEU A 371 -1.28 -25.71 5.65
N ARG A 372 -0.22 -24.91 5.67
CA ARG A 372 1.16 -25.36 5.52
C ARG A 372 2.01 -24.96 6.73
N ASP A 373 3.07 -25.71 6.95
CA ASP A 373 4.08 -25.34 7.96
C ASP A 373 4.90 -24.14 7.49
N TYR A 374 5.13 -23.18 8.38
CA TYR A 374 6.00 -22.04 8.15
C TYR A 374 7.47 -22.52 8.13
N HIS A 375 8.04 -22.65 6.95
CA HIS A 375 9.45 -23.00 6.72
C HIS A 375 9.93 -24.28 7.43
N GLY A 376 9.05 -25.19 7.81
CA GLY A 376 9.41 -26.37 8.62
C GLY A 376 9.74 -26.03 10.06
N MET A 377 9.24 -24.93 10.60
CA MET A 377 9.54 -24.40 11.92
C MET A 377 8.37 -24.44 12.89
N GLY A 378 7.29 -25.15 12.53
CA GLY A 378 6.12 -25.35 13.39
C GLY A 378 5.23 -24.11 13.52
N GLY A 379 5.28 -23.19 12.56
CA GLY A 379 4.28 -22.14 12.40
C GLY A 379 3.20 -22.55 11.40
N VAL A 380 2.19 -21.72 11.18
CA VAL A 380 1.11 -22.03 10.25
C VAL A 380 0.90 -20.89 9.27
N VAL A 381 0.81 -21.23 7.99
CA VAL A 381 0.53 -20.29 6.88
C VAL A 381 -0.56 -20.85 5.99
N PRO A 382 -1.48 -20.04 5.48
CA PRO A 382 -2.40 -20.45 4.42
C PRO A 382 -1.67 -20.36 3.06
N GLU A 383 -1.73 -21.44 2.30
CA GLU A 383 -1.24 -21.48 0.93
C GLU A 383 -2.41 -21.26 -0.02
N ILE A 384 -2.43 -20.09 -0.66
CA ILE A 384 -3.41 -19.74 -1.68
C ILE A 384 -2.75 -19.64 -3.06
N GLU A 385 -3.57 -19.73 -4.10
CA GLU A 385 -3.19 -19.41 -5.47
C GLU A 385 -3.95 -18.19 -5.96
N TYR A 386 -3.25 -17.25 -6.59
CA TYR A 386 -3.89 -16.13 -7.25
C TYR A 386 -4.44 -16.57 -8.62
N PRO A 387 -5.67 -16.19 -8.98
CA PRO A 387 -6.27 -16.56 -10.27
C PRO A 387 -5.44 -16.07 -11.46
N ILE A 388 -5.17 -16.96 -12.41
CA ILE A 388 -4.50 -16.60 -13.65
C ILE A 388 -5.35 -15.60 -14.42
N GLY A 389 -4.71 -14.58 -15.00
CA GLY A 389 -5.39 -13.51 -15.73
C GLY A 389 -5.92 -12.37 -14.85
N LEU A 390 -5.80 -12.48 -13.51
CA LEU A 390 -6.18 -11.43 -12.59
C LEU A 390 -5.28 -10.21 -12.77
N ASP A 391 -5.88 -9.05 -12.99
CA ASP A 391 -5.17 -7.78 -12.93
C ASP A 391 -4.82 -7.44 -11.48
N VAL A 392 -3.62 -6.92 -11.28
CA VAL A 392 -3.12 -6.54 -9.95
C VAL A 392 -2.43 -5.19 -10.02
N THR A 393 -2.44 -4.49 -8.90
CA THR A 393 -1.66 -3.28 -8.71
C THR A 393 -0.62 -3.52 -7.62
N MET A 394 0.65 -3.29 -7.95
CA MET A 394 1.78 -3.37 -7.02
C MET A 394 2.23 -1.98 -6.64
N GLY A 395 2.67 -1.80 -5.42
CA GLY A 395 3.22 -0.53 -4.99
C GLY A 395 3.99 -0.61 -3.67
N GLY A 396 4.66 0.49 -3.35
CA GLY A 396 5.38 0.61 -2.10
C GLY A 396 6.02 1.98 -1.92
N PHE A 397 5.93 2.53 -0.72
CA PHE A 397 6.66 3.72 -0.35
C PHE A 397 8.17 3.47 -0.30
N SER A 398 8.94 4.44 -0.76
CA SER A 398 10.37 4.51 -0.49
C SER A 398 10.65 4.59 1.02
N LYS A 399 11.90 4.29 1.41
CA LYS A 399 12.29 4.25 2.82
C LYS A 399 12.21 5.62 3.53
N ASP A 400 12.10 6.71 2.79
CA ASP A 400 11.93 8.08 3.28
C ASP A 400 10.53 8.65 3.02
N LEU A 401 9.59 7.85 2.53
CA LEU A 401 8.21 8.22 2.20
C LEU A 401 8.08 9.35 1.17
N LYS A 402 9.11 9.60 0.36
CA LYS A 402 9.09 10.66 -0.66
C LYS A 402 8.64 10.18 -2.01
N ASP A 403 8.91 8.91 -2.31
CA ASP A 403 8.53 8.27 -3.56
C ASP A 403 7.58 7.10 -3.29
N PHE A 404 6.74 6.81 -4.26
CA PHE A 404 5.90 5.61 -4.30
C PHE A 404 6.10 4.90 -5.62
N VAL A 405 6.55 3.66 -5.58
CA VAL A 405 6.61 2.80 -6.77
C VAL A 405 5.21 2.27 -7.05
N LEU A 406 4.76 2.44 -8.29
CA LEU A 406 3.42 2.04 -8.72
C LEU A 406 3.52 1.24 -10.02
N TRP A 407 3.14 -0.04 -9.99
CA TRP A 407 3.26 -0.93 -11.14
C TRP A 407 2.00 -1.77 -11.33
N PRO A 408 1.28 -1.63 -12.46
CA PRO A 408 0.21 -2.56 -12.84
C PRO A 408 0.80 -3.87 -13.36
N GLY A 409 0.08 -4.96 -13.16
CA GLY A 409 0.47 -6.25 -13.67
C GLY A 409 -0.71 -7.19 -13.83
N ARG A 410 -0.42 -8.39 -14.35
CA ARG A 410 -1.42 -9.44 -14.53
C ARG A 410 -0.84 -10.77 -14.11
N ILE A 411 -1.56 -11.52 -13.31
CA ILE A 411 -1.17 -12.84 -12.83
C ILE A 411 -1.03 -13.80 -14.04
N GLN A 412 0.10 -14.46 -14.08
CA GLN A 412 0.42 -15.51 -15.07
C GLN A 412 0.47 -16.87 -14.41
N GLN A 413 0.44 -17.92 -15.20
CA GLN A 413 0.74 -19.25 -14.71
C GLN A 413 2.21 -19.32 -14.29
N GLY A 414 2.45 -19.50 -12.99
CA GLY A 414 3.79 -19.61 -12.46
C GLY A 414 4.47 -20.92 -12.81
N ILE A 415 5.78 -20.89 -12.97
CA ILE A 415 6.62 -22.09 -13.01
C ILE A 415 6.78 -22.59 -11.56
N ASP A 416 6.64 -23.88 -11.33
CA ASP A 416 7.05 -24.49 -10.07
C ASP A 416 8.58 -24.31 -9.91
N ASP A 417 8.99 -23.32 -9.16
CA ASP A 417 10.40 -22.98 -8.97
C ASP A 417 11.18 -24.08 -8.21
N ARG A 418 10.49 -25.03 -7.57
CA ARG A 418 11.09 -26.25 -7.02
C ARG A 418 11.63 -27.17 -8.14
N ALA A 419 11.09 -27.05 -9.34
CA ALA A 419 11.58 -27.73 -10.52
C ALA A 419 12.79 -27.04 -11.18
N THR A 420 13.09 -25.79 -10.79
CA THR A 420 14.15 -25.01 -11.43
C THR A 420 15.56 -25.46 -11.02
N PRO A 421 16.57 -25.30 -11.92
CA PRO A 421 17.96 -25.56 -11.55
C PRO A 421 18.44 -24.74 -10.35
N SER A 422 18.01 -23.49 -10.23
CA SER A 422 18.32 -22.63 -9.08
C SER A 422 17.88 -23.21 -7.74
N PHE A 423 16.69 -23.83 -7.70
CA PHE A 423 16.22 -24.48 -6.50
C PHE A 423 17.01 -25.77 -6.21
N LYS A 424 17.22 -26.61 -7.23
CA LYS A 424 17.95 -27.89 -7.08
C LYS A 424 19.39 -27.71 -6.63
N ASN A 425 20.01 -26.60 -7.04
CA ASN A 425 21.39 -26.25 -6.68
C ASN A 425 21.50 -25.34 -5.44
N ALA A 426 20.38 -24.97 -4.81
CA ALA A 426 20.40 -24.16 -3.60
C ALA A 426 20.92 -24.99 -2.40
N PRO A 427 21.52 -24.36 -1.39
CA PRO A 427 21.86 -25.03 -0.13
C PRO A 427 20.67 -25.79 0.47
N PRO A 428 20.89 -26.93 1.16
CA PRO A 428 19.82 -27.76 1.72
C PRO A 428 18.85 -27.00 2.61
N GLU A 429 19.35 -26.04 3.41
CA GLU A 429 18.52 -25.17 4.27
C GLU A 429 17.57 -24.31 3.46
N MET A 430 18.05 -23.73 2.36
CA MET A 430 17.22 -22.94 1.46
C MET A 430 16.20 -23.81 0.72
N GLN A 431 16.57 -25.03 0.32
CA GLN A 431 15.64 -25.98 -0.27
C GLN A 431 14.53 -26.36 0.72
N LYS A 432 14.90 -26.60 1.97
CA LYS A 432 13.97 -26.88 3.07
C LYS A 432 13.00 -25.71 3.27
N MET A 433 13.50 -24.49 3.40
CA MET A 433 12.68 -23.28 3.56
C MET A 433 11.70 -23.12 2.39
N ARG A 434 12.17 -23.24 1.15
CA ARG A 434 11.33 -23.09 -0.05
C ARG A 434 10.30 -24.22 -0.22
N LYS A 435 10.51 -25.36 0.39
CA LYS A 435 9.55 -26.46 0.38
C LYS A 435 8.25 -26.10 1.08
N TYR A 436 8.33 -25.30 2.13
CA TYR A 436 7.21 -25.01 3.02
C TYR A 436 6.64 -23.59 2.83
N CYS A 437 7.46 -22.64 2.41
CA CYS A 437 6.99 -21.28 2.18
C CYS A 437 6.38 -21.14 0.79
N SER A 438 5.13 -20.73 0.71
CA SER A 438 4.33 -21.25 -0.38
C SER A 438 3.48 -20.25 -1.13
N VAL A 439 3.15 -19.09 -0.59
CA VAL A 439 2.38 -18.15 -1.38
C VAL A 439 3.29 -17.44 -2.36
N ARG A 440 2.99 -17.58 -3.64
CA ARG A 440 3.69 -16.89 -4.71
C ARG A 440 2.73 -16.48 -5.81
N ALA A 441 3.05 -15.38 -6.46
CA ALA A 441 2.37 -14.90 -7.63
C ALA A 441 3.41 -14.57 -8.71
N GLU A 442 3.27 -15.13 -9.90
CA GLU A 442 4.03 -14.68 -11.06
C GLU A 442 3.21 -13.62 -11.77
N VAL A 443 3.79 -12.43 -11.90
CA VAL A 443 3.10 -11.26 -12.42
C VAL A 443 3.78 -10.80 -13.70
N LYS A 444 3.05 -10.75 -14.81
CA LYS A 444 3.47 -10.07 -16.03
C LYS A 444 3.38 -8.57 -15.82
N ILE A 445 4.48 -7.87 -16.10
CA ILE A 445 4.59 -6.42 -15.93
C ILE A 445 5.10 -5.75 -17.21
N LYS A 446 4.81 -4.47 -17.35
CA LYS A 446 5.42 -3.63 -18.38
C LYS A 446 6.78 -3.12 -17.91
N ASP A 447 7.67 -2.82 -18.87
CA ASP A 447 8.98 -2.20 -18.62
C ASP A 447 9.72 -2.80 -17.40
N VAL A 448 9.98 -4.11 -17.49
CA VAL A 448 10.64 -4.87 -16.43
C VAL A 448 12.04 -4.34 -16.08
N HIS A 449 12.74 -3.72 -17.04
CA HIS A 449 14.05 -3.14 -16.80
C HIS A 449 13.95 -1.90 -15.90
N ARG A 450 12.97 -1.02 -16.14
CA ARG A 450 12.72 0.12 -15.29
C ARG A 450 12.21 -0.30 -13.92
N PHE A 451 11.36 -1.34 -13.86
CA PHE A 451 10.91 -1.92 -12.59
C PHE A 451 12.09 -2.31 -11.70
N LEU A 452 13.09 -3.02 -12.24
CA LEU A 452 14.31 -3.40 -11.51
C LEU A 452 15.05 -2.20 -10.92
N GLN A 453 15.09 -1.08 -11.63
CA GLN A 453 15.75 0.15 -11.17
C GLN A 453 14.90 0.94 -10.16
N SER A 454 13.62 0.58 -10.04
CA SER A 454 12.64 1.30 -9.21
C SER A 454 12.32 0.60 -7.90
N ILE A 455 12.85 -0.61 -7.67
CA ILE A 455 12.58 -1.40 -6.46
C ILE A 455 13.01 -0.62 -5.22
N VAL A 456 12.06 -0.39 -4.30
CA VAL A 456 12.27 0.40 -3.07
C VAL A 456 12.81 -0.41 -1.89
N GLY A 457 12.94 -1.71 -2.05
CA GLY A 457 13.44 -2.64 -1.03
C GLY A 457 13.04 -4.08 -1.34
N ILE A 458 13.25 -4.98 -0.38
CA ILE A 458 12.88 -6.39 -0.54
C ILE A 458 11.36 -6.55 -0.63
N HIS A 459 10.60 -5.78 0.15
CA HIS A 459 9.16 -5.85 0.22
C HIS A 459 8.47 -4.90 -0.75
N HIS A 460 7.34 -5.36 -1.27
CA HIS A 460 6.34 -4.59 -2.00
C HIS A 460 4.95 -5.02 -1.56
N ILE A 461 3.95 -4.25 -1.88
CA ILE A 461 2.56 -4.60 -1.62
C ILE A 461 1.85 -4.84 -2.96
N MET A 462 1.02 -5.88 -3.02
CA MET A 462 0.16 -6.16 -4.16
C MET A 462 -1.30 -6.22 -3.73
N VAL A 463 -2.19 -5.70 -4.55
CA VAL A 463 -3.64 -5.80 -4.39
C VAL A 463 -4.29 -6.29 -5.67
N ALA A 464 -5.33 -7.09 -5.56
CA ALA A 464 -6.11 -7.58 -6.69
C ALA A 464 -6.91 -6.43 -7.32
N GLY A 465 -6.77 -6.22 -8.63
CA GLY A 465 -7.46 -5.17 -9.39
C GLY A 465 -6.54 -4.06 -9.90
N SER A 466 -7.11 -3.15 -10.70
CA SER A 466 -6.42 -2.01 -11.31
C SER A 466 -6.83 -0.72 -10.60
N TYR A 467 -5.89 -0.09 -9.89
CA TYR A 467 -6.10 1.11 -9.07
C TYR A 467 -5.03 2.18 -9.34
N THR A 468 -4.43 2.17 -10.51
CA THR A 468 -3.28 3.03 -10.82
C THR A 468 -3.63 4.51 -10.78
N LYS A 469 -4.81 4.89 -11.29
CA LYS A 469 -5.27 6.28 -11.27
C LYS A 469 -5.53 6.77 -9.85
N GLU A 470 -6.30 6.01 -9.09
CA GLU A 470 -6.70 6.37 -7.73
C GLU A 470 -5.49 6.49 -6.80
N ILE A 471 -4.50 5.61 -6.98
CA ILE A 471 -3.24 5.67 -6.22
C ILE A 471 -2.41 6.88 -6.67
N TYR A 472 -2.35 7.15 -7.96
CA TYR A 472 -1.66 8.34 -8.48
C TYR A 472 -2.25 9.62 -7.86
N ASP A 473 -3.57 9.77 -7.90
CA ASP A 473 -4.27 10.91 -7.30
C ASP A 473 -4.01 11.02 -5.79
N ALA A 474 -3.95 9.89 -5.10
CA ALA A 474 -3.61 9.84 -3.67
C ALA A 474 -2.18 10.34 -3.40
N MET A 475 -1.23 9.97 -4.26
CA MET A 475 0.16 10.43 -4.13
C MET A 475 0.28 11.94 -4.36
N LEU A 476 -0.48 12.49 -5.31
CA LEU A 476 -0.55 13.95 -5.49
C LEU A 476 -1.04 14.66 -4.22
N ARG A 477 -2.09 14.13 -3.55
CA ARG A 477 -2.62 14.66 -2.28
C ARG A 477 -1.60 14.62 -1.15
N MET A 478 -0.79 13.57 -1.11
CA MET A 478 0.21 13.34 -0.08
C MET A 478 1.55 14.02 -0.38
N ASN A 479 1.66 14.73 -1.50
CA ASN A 479 2.91 15.32 -1.98
C ASN A 479 4.03 14.27 -2.08
N VAL A 480 3.72 13.12 -2.70
CA VAL A 480 4.62 11.99 -2.91
C VAL A 480 4.85 11.82 -4.40
N ASN A 481 6.11 11.67 -4.79
CA ASN A 481 6.47 11.43 -6.18
C ASN A 481 6.14 9.99 -6.59
N VAL A 482 5.63 9.80 -7.82
CA VAL A 482 5.30 8.46 -8.34
C VAL A 482 6.34 7.98 -9.33
N ILE A 483 6.87 6.79 -9.08
CA ILE A 483 7.77 6.09 -10.00
C ILE A 483 6.96 4.94 -10.63
N ALA A 484 6.74 5.03 -11.95
CA ALA A 484 5.86 4.13 -12.68
C ALA A 484 6.39 3.84 -14.10
N PRO A 485 5.82 2.86 -14.82
CA PRO A 485 6.10 2.69 -16.25
C PRO A 485 5.75 3.97 -17.03
N PRO A 486 6.51 4.32 -18.10
CA PRO A 486 6.31 5.57 -18.85
C PRO A 486 4.93 5.71 -19.48
N ASP A 487 4.33 4.57 -19.83
CA ASP A 487 3.01 4.46 -20.43
C ASP A 487 1.89 4.19 -19.41
N LEU A 488 2.21 4.31 -18.13
CA LEU A 488 1.17 4.42 -17.13
C LEU A 488 0.46 5.74 -17.41
N ILE A 489 -0.70 5.64 -18.03
CA ILE A 489 -1.47 6.79 -18.42
C ILE A 489 -1.70 7.63 -17.17
N VAL A 490 -0.99 8.75 -17.08
CA VAL A 490 -1.50 9.90 -16.37
C VAL A 490 -2.82 10.17 -17.07
N PRO A 491 -3.97 10.13 -16.39
CA PRO A 491 -5.23 10.34 -17.06
C PRO A 491 -5.11 11.60 -17.91
N GLU A 492 -5.48 11.51 -19.18
CA GLU A 492 -5.80 12.70 -19.93
C GLU A 492 -6.92 13.37 -19.16
N VAL A 493 -6.55 14.40 -18.42
CA VAL A 493 -7.46 15.27 -17.68
C VAL A 493 -8.05 16.26 -18.70
#